data_2d56b9f53a93951cc5491fefe9b9501c
#
_entry.id   2d56b9f53a93951cc5491fefe9b9501c
#
_cell.length_a   1.000
_cell.length_b   1.000
_cell.length_c   1.000
_cell.angle_alpha   90.00
_cell.angle_beta   90.00
_cell.angle_gamma   90.00
#
_symmetry.space_group_name_H-M   'P 1'
#
loop_
_entity.id
_entity.type
_entity.pdbx_description
1 polymer ?
#
loop_
_entity_poly.entity_id
_entity_poly.type
_entity_poly.pdbx_seq_one_letter_code
_entity_poly.pdbx_strand_id
1 'polypeptide(L)'
;MNNKIVLLLTLLVYFFTNSSIQASDDISQGSMPVVDYVDLDRFMGDWYVIATIPTFLEKDAYNPVETYKRDDDGTIATTFTFNKGSLDGPTKVFRPRGFVMDETTNAIWGMQFVWPIKADYRIVYLDDNYQQTIIGRNNRDYVWIMARSSTIPEADYIALLAKINSLGYDIDAVQKSIHSN
;
A
#
# COMPACT_ATOMS: atom_id res chain seq x y z
N MET A 1 3.17 31.81 1.46
CA MET A 1 3.21 30.37 1.13
C MET A 1 4.12 29.71 2.16
N ASN A 2 3.57 28.84 3.01
CA ASN A 2 4.30 28.29 4.15
C ASN A 2 5.45 27.38 3.68
N ASN A 3 6.66 27.60 4.19
CA ASN A 3 7.87 26.80 3.88
C ASN A 3 7.68 25.27 4.06
N LYS A 4 6.71 24.85 4.87
CA LYS A 4 6.34 23.44 5.06
C LYS A 4 5.64 22.82 3.85
N ILE A 5 4.86 23.61 3.11
CA ILE A 5 4.18 23.15 1.88
C ILE A 5 5.18 23.03 0.73
N VAL A 6 6.13 23.95 0.65
CA VAL A 6 7.20 23.90 -0.37
C VAL A 6 8.13 22.73 -0.14
N LEU A 7 8.45 22.39 1.13
CA LEU A 7 9.28 21.24 1.47
C LEU A 7 8.57 19.91 1.16
N LEU A 8 7.25 19.83 1.38
CA LEU A 8 6.45 18.65 1.04
C LEU A 8 6.35 18.43 -0.47
N LEU A 9 6.19 19.50 -1.23
CA LEU A 9 6.16 19.47 -2.71
C LEU A 9 7.53 19.11 -3.29
N THR A 10 8.63 19.61 -2.72
CA THR A 10 9.98 19.28 -3.19
C THR A 10 10.35 17.82 -2.90
N LEU A 11 9.94 17.26 -1.77
CA LEU A 11 10.13 15.85 -1.47
C LEU A 11 9.27 14.92 -2.35
N LEU A 12 8.03 15.31 -2.67
CA LEU A 12 7.19 14.55 -3.60
C LEU A 12 7.76 14.53 -5.02
N VAL A 13 8.30 15.65 -5.51
CA VAL A 13 8.94 15.73 -6.83
C VAL A 13 10.19 14.85 -6.88
N TYR A 14 10.96 14.77 -5.79
CA TYR A 14 12.15 13.90 -5.71
C TYR A 14 11.79 12.40 -5.82
N PHE A 15 10.59 12.01 -5.37
CA PHE A 15 10.09 10.63 -5.46
C PHE A 15 9.79 10.18 -6.89
N PHE A 16 9.43 11.13 -7.77
CA PHE A 16 9.05 10.84 -9.15
C PHE A 16 10.20 11.02 -10.15
N THR A 17 11.24 11.80 -9.82
CA THR A 17 12.38 12.03 -10.74
C THR A 17 13.44 10.94 -10.68
N ASN A 18 13.54 10.15 -9.60
CA ASN A 18 14.45 9.00 -9.54
C ASN A 18 13.95 7.77 -10.32
N SER A 19 12.69 7.78 -10.79
CA SER A 19 12.15 6.71 -11.66
C SER A 19 12.72 6.70 -13.08
N SER A 20 13.45 7.74 -13.49
CA SER A 20 13.94 7.88 -14.87
C SER A 20 15.36 7.33 -15.09
N ILE A 21 16.07 6.86 -14.05
CA ILE A 21 17.44 6.30 -14.20
C ILE A 21 17.43 4.75 -14.13
N GLN A 22 16.33 4.12 -13.72
CA GLN A 22 16.19 2.66 -13.62
C GLN A 22 15.51 2.03 -14.86
N ALA A 23 15.38 2.77 -15.95
CA ALA A 23 14.69 2.31 -17.16
C ALA A 23 15.41 1.19 -17.94
N SER A 24 16.59 0.76 -17.52
CA SER A 24 17.35 -0.29 -18.21
C SER A 24 17.20 -1.70 -17.61
N ASP A 25 16.78 -1.82 -16.34
CA ASP A 25 16.58 -3.13 -15.70
C ASP A 25 15.11 -3.60 -15.69
N ASP A 26 14.17 -2.70 -16.01
CA ASP A 26 12.71 -2.94 -15.95
C ASP A 26 12.17 -3.76 -17.15
N ILE A 27 13.02 -4.07 -18.14
CA ILE A 27 12.61 -4.82 -19.36
C ILE A 27 12.56 -6.34 -19.09
N SER A 28 13.09 -6.86 -17.99
CA SER A 28 13.14 -8.29 -17.70
C SER A 28 12.03 -8.83 -16.80
N GLN A 29 11.38 -7.97 -16.01
CA GLN A 29 10.26 -8.37 -15.16
C GLN A 29 8.94 -7.92 -15.79
N GLY A 30 8.10 -8.87 -16.24
CA GLY A 30 6.77 -8.59 -16.76
C GLY A 30 5.91 -7.73 -15.81
N SER A 31 4.78 -7.21 -16.32
CA SER A 31 3.82 -6.46 -15.50
C SER A 31 3.47 -7.24 -14.22
N MET A 32 3.38 -6.55 -13.09
CA MET A 32 2.96 -7.14 -11.82
C MET A 32 1.58 -7.80 -11.99
N PRO A 33 1.47 -9.12 -11.76
CA PRO A 33 0.17 -9.79 -11.82
C PRO A 33 -0.75 -9.27 -10.72
N VAL A 34 -2.04 -9.29 -10.99
CA VAL A 34 -3.10 -8.96 -10.02
C VAL A 34 -4.05 -10.13 -9.86
N VAL A 35 -4.90 -10.10 -8.85
CA VAL A 35 -5.99 -11.08 -8.68
C VAL A 35 -7.01 -10.94 -9.82
N ASP A 36 -7.72 -12.03 -10.13
CA ASP A 36 -8.67 -12.09 -11.24
C ASP A 36 -9.83 -11.10 -11.07
N TYR A 37 -10.29 -10.92 -9.82
CA TYR A 37 -11.39 -9.99 -9.52
C TYR A 37 -11.41 -9.58 -8.05
N VAL A 38 -11.81 -8.33 -7.80
CA VAL A 38 -12.06 -7.79 -6.46
C VAL A 38 -13.50 -7.29 -6.37
N ASP A 39 -14.28 -7.90 -5.48
CA ASP A 39 -15.54 -7.32 -5.03
C ASP A 39 -15.24 -6.11 -4.14
N LEU A 40 -15.46 -4.92 -4.67
CA LEU A 40 -15.13 -3.67 -3.98
C LEU A 40 -15.89 -3.52 -2.67
N ASP A 41 -17.15 -3.96 -2.59
CA ASP A 41 -17.94 -3.81 -1.36
C ASP A 41 -17.40 -4.70 -0.23
N ARG A 42 -16.94 -5.91 -0.56
CA ARG A 42 -16.25 -6.79 0.40
C ARG A 42 -14.86 -6.28 0.79
N PHE A 43 -14.19 -5.57 -0.11
CA PHE A 43 -12.85 -5.04 0.14
C PHE A 43 -12.85 -3.80 1.03
N MET A 44 -13.97 -3.06 1.11
CA MET A 44 -14.07 -1.87 1.96
C MET A 44 -13.91 -2.18 3.45
N GLY A 45 -13.71 -1.13 4.27
CA GLY A 45 -13.47 -1.20 5.70
C GLY A 45 -11.99 -1.18 6.06
N ASP A 46 -11.67 -1.63 7.27
CA ASP A 46 -10.34 -1.53 7.85
C ASP A 46 -9.45 -2.70 7.46
N TRP A 47 -8.19 -2.36 7.17
CA TRP A 47 -7.11 -3.30 6.93
C TRP A 47 -5.89 -2.90 7.77
N TYR A 48 -5.48 -3.80 8.67
CA TYR A 48 -4.26 -3.64 9.46
C TYR A 48 -3.05 -3.99 8.61
N VAL A 49 -2.06 -3.11 8.54
CA VAL A 49 -0.80 -3.41 7.85
C VAL A 49 0.04 -4.31 8.75
N ILE A 50 0.20 -5.57 8.37
CA ILE A 50 0.94 -6.60 9.13
C ILE A 50 2.44 -6.49 8.88
N ALA A 51 2.82 -6.23 7.63
CA ALA A 51 4.22 -6.00 7.24
C ALA A 51 4.27 -5.18 5.94
N THR A 52 5.39 -4.51 5.72
CA THR A 52 5.57 -3.65 4.55
C THR A 52 7.03 -3.49 4.16
N ILE A 53 7.32 -3.26 2.88
CA ILE A 53 8.50 -2.49 2.49
C ILE A 53 8.06 -1.02 2.59
N PRO A 54 8.50 -0.27 3.63
CA PRO A 54 7.88 1.00 3.98
C PRO A 54 8.27 2.12 3.03
N THR A 55 7.31 2.98 2.72
CA THR A 55 7.60 4.29 2.12
C THR A 55 8.26 5.20 3.17
N PHE A 56 8.80 6.34 2.72
CA PHE A 56 9.37 7.33 3.66
C PHE A 56 8.34 7.89 4.67
N LEU A 57 7.04 7.87 4.34
CA LEU A 57 5.96 8.33 5.22
C LEU A 57 5.72 7.33 6.37
N GLU A 58 5.93 6.04 6.09
CA GLU A 58 5.63 4.93 6.99
C GLU A 58 6.81 4.54 7.88
N LYS A 59 7.98 5.13 7.64
CA LYS A 59 9.14 4.90 8.52
C LYS A 59 8.77 5.20 9.96
N ASP A 60 9.00 4.24 10.87
CA ASP A 60 8.61 4.28 12.28
C ASP A 60 7.08 4.43 12.51
N ALA A 61 6.26 3.79 11.67
CA ALA A 61 4.82 3.69 11.85
C ALA A 61 4.46 2.54 12.80
N TYR A 62 3.65 2.85 13.81
CA TYR A 62 3.08 1.90 14.78
C TYR A 62 1.55 1.92 14.64
N ASN A 63 0.88 0.79 14.86
CA ASN A 63 -0.56 0.64 14.65
C ASN A 63 -1.03 1.13 13.26
N PRO A 64 -0.36 0.79 12.14
CA PRO A 64 -0.76 1.26 10.83
C PRO A 64 -2.05 0.56 10.36
N VAL A 65 -3.06 1.37 10.01
CA VAL A 65 -4.36 0.90 9.49
C VAL A 65 -4.74 1.71 8.26
N GLU A 66 -5.18 1.01 7.22
CA GLU A 66 -5.83 1.58 6.06
C GLU A 66 -7.32 1.31 6.08
N THR A 67 -8.13 2.35 5.93
CA THR A 67 -9.59 2.27 5.84
C THR A 67 -10.04 2.69 4.46
N TYR A 68 -10.82 1.86 3.78
CA TYR A 68 -11.38 2.14 2.46
C TYR A 68 -12.89 2.29 2.53
N LYS A 69 -13.43 3.26 1.80
CA LYS A 69 -14.86 3.48 1.64
C LYS A 69 -15.16 3.92 0.20
N ARG A 70 -16.17 3.34 -0.42
CA ARG A 70 -16.66 3.84 -1.71
C ARG A 70 -17.36 5.17 -1.54
N ASP A 71 -17.01 6.14 -2.38
CA ASP A 71 -17.72 7.40 -2.51
C ASP A 71 -18.78 7.30 -3.63
N ASP A 72 -19.78 8.18 -3.60
CA ASP A 72 -20.88 8.21 -4.57
C ASP A 72 -20.40 8.52 -6.00
N ASP A 73 -19.23 9.14 -6.14
CA ASP A 73 -18.59 9.44 -7.44
C ASP A 73 -17.79 8.27 -8.03
N GLY A 74 -17.87 7.08 -7.39
CA GLY A 74 -17.16 5.87 -7.83
C GLY A 74 -15.71 5.80 -7.41
N THR A 75 -15.16 6.80 -6.72
CA THR A 75 -13.81 6.77 -6.16
C THR A 75 -13.79 6.05 -4.80
N ILE A 76 -12.60 5.76 -4.30
CA ILE A 76 -12.37 5.14 -3.00
C ILE A 76 -11.79 6.17 -2.05
N ALA A 77 -12.57 6.63 -1.08
CA ALA A 77 -12.06 7.42 0.03
C ALA A 77 -11.16 6.52 0.87
N THR A 78 -9.89 6.87 0.97
CA THR A 78 -8.91 6.12 1.75
C THR A 78 -8.47 6.94 2.95
N THR A 79 -8.35 6.30 4.11
CA THR A 79 -7.76 6.91 5.30
C THR A 79 -6.66 5.99 5.82
N PHE A 80 -5.43 6.48 5.79
CA PHE A 80 -4.27 5.80 6.38
C PHE A 80 -3.93 6.44 7.70
N THR A 81 -3.91 5.66 8.79
CA THR A 81 -3.60 6.12 10.14
C THR A 81 -2.47 5.30 10.75
N PHE A 82 -1.61 5.95 11.52
CA PHE A 82 -0.59 5.29 12.35
C PHE A 82 -0.12 6.21 13.47
N ASN A 83 0.53 5.64 14.49
CA ASN A 83 1.24 6.40 15.52
C ASN A 83 2.71 6.52 15.13
N LYS A 84 3.27 7.73 15.20
CA LYS A 84 4.65 8.02 14.77
C LYS A 84 5.65 7.80 15.89
N GLY A 85 6.61 6.91 15.67
CA GLY A 85 7.78 6.71 16.53
C GLY A 85 7.59 5.75 17.70
N SER A 86 6.34 5.52 18.15
CA SER A 86 6.00 4.55 19.20
C SER A 86 4.51 4.23 19.18
N LEU A 87 4.08 3.21 19.95
CA LEU A 87 2.66 2.87 20.12
C LEU A 87 1.83 4.03 20.70
N ASP A 88 2.43 4.84 21.58
CA ASP A 88 1.82 6.03 22.21
C ASP A 88 2.20 7.33 21.48
N GLY A 89 2.84 7.21 20.33
CA GLY A 89 3.28 8.36 19.53
C GLY A 89 2.11 9.15 18.94
N PRO A 90 2.37 10.37 18.46
CA PRO A 90 1.32 11.19 17.88
C PRO A 90 0.72 10.53 16.63
N THR A 91 -0.62 10.45 16.58
CA THR A 91 -1.35 9.89 15.45
C THR A 91 -1.14 10.75 14.20
N LYS A 92 -0.78 10.11 13.11
CA LYS A 92 -0.75 10.66 11.75
C LYS A 92 -1.93 10.14 10.96
N VAL A 93 -2.49 11.01 10.13
CA VAL A 93 -3.65 10.69 9.29
C VAL A 93 -3.39 11.24 7.88
N PHE A 94 -3.47 10.36 6.89
CA PHE A 94 -3.43 10.71 5.47
C PHE A 94 -4.77 10.31 4.83
N ARG A 95 -5.24 11.09 3.86
CA ARG A 95 -6.52 10.85 3.16
C ARG A 95 -6.31 10.90 1.65
N PRO A 96 -5.61 9.92 1.07
CA PRO A 96 -5.53 9.83 -0.38
C PRO A 96 -6.89 9.40 -0.95
N ARG A 97 -7.04 9.59 -2.27
CA ARG A 97 -8.20 9.12 -3.01
C ARG A 97 -7.77 8.02 -3.97
N GLY A 98 -8.43 6.88 -3.91
CA GLY A 98 -8.26 5.77 -4.84
C GLY A 98 -9.18 5.91 -6.06
N PHE A 99 -8.62 5.62 -7.23
CA PHE A 99 -9.34 5.56 -8.50
C PHE A 99 -9.18 4.15 -9.05
N VAL A 100 -10.26 3.43 -9.26
CA VAL A 100 -10.21 2.13 -9.95
C VAL A 100 -9.82 2.40 -11.40
N MET A 101 -8.69 1.83 -11.84
CA MET A 101 -8.10 2.04 -13.17
C MET A 101 -8.39 0.89 -14.12
N ASP A 102 -8.78 -0.28 -13.60
CA ASP A 102 -9.18 -1.45 -14.34
C ASP A 102 -10.49 -1.99 -13.77
N GLU A 103 -11.59 -1.69 -14.44
CA GLU A 103 -12.94 -2.10 -14.05
C GLU A 103 -13.21 -3.60 -14.34
N THR A 104 -12.34 -4.28 -15.07
CA THR A 104 -12.49 -5.70 -15.36
C THR A 104 -12.16 -6.54 -14.12
N THR A 105 -11.04 -6.24 -13.49
CA THR A 105 -10.58 -6.95 -12.28
C THR A 105 -10.89 -6.19 -10.99
N ASN A 106 -11.06 -4.86 -11.05
CA ASN A 106 -11.08 -3.94 -9.90
C ASN A 106 -9.79 -4.00 -9.04
N ALA A 107 -8.70 -4.60 -9.55
CA ALA A 107 -7.49 -4.86 -8.76
C ALA A 107 -6.37 -3.85 -8.99
N ILE A 108 -6.52 -2.94 -9.96
CA ILE A 108 -5.53 -1.88 -10.25
C ILE A 108 -6.13 -0.53 -9.93
N TRP A 109 -5.52 0.19 -8.97
CA TRP A 109 -5.97 1.52 -8.57
C TRP A 109 -4.85 2.54 -8.76
N GLY A 110 -5.25 3.81 -8.89
CA GLY A 110 -4.37 4.96 -8.80
C GLY A 110 -4.61 5.71 -7.50
N MET A 111 -3.66 5.64 -6.55
CA MET A 111 -3.78 6.33 -5.25
C MET A 111 -3.25 7.75 -5.34
N GLN A 112 -4.13 8.72 -5.15
CA GLN A 112 -3.81 10.14 -5.26
C GLN A 112 -3.66 10.80 -3.89
N PHE A 113 -2.41 11.04 -3.49
CA PHE A 113 -2.05 11.82 -2.29
C PHE A 113 -2.02 13.33 -2.59
N VAL A 114 -1.58 13.67 -3.82
CA VAL A 114 -1.48 15.07 -4.30
C VAL A 114 -1.87 15.11 -5.77
N TRP A 115 -2.82 15.99 -6.10
CA TRP A 115 -3.22 16.20 -7.48
C TRP A 115 -2.06 16.75 -8.33
N PRO A 116 -1.87 16.30 -9.59
CA PRO A 116 -2.66 15.30 -10.33
C PRO A 116 -2.09 13.87 -10.27
N ILE A 117 -1.15 13.59 -9.37
CA ILE A 117 -0.34 12.38 -9.36
C ILE A 117 -1.11 11.22 -8.75
N LYS A 118 -1.18 10.09 -9.47
CA LYS A 118 -1.77 8.82 -9.01
C LYS A 118 -0.66 7.78 -8.90
N ALA A 119 -0.37 7.33 -7.69
CA ALA A 119 0.58 6.25 -7.43
C ALA A 119 -0.03 4.89 -7.79
N ASP A 120 0.77 4.00 -8.38
CA ASP A 120 0.36 2.63 -8.71
C ASP A 120 0.06 1.84 -7.42
N TYR A 121 -1.08 1.14 -7.42
CA TYR A 121 -1.60 0.33 -6.31
C TYR A 121 -2.27 -0.90 -6.91
N ARG A 122 -1.77 -2.09 -6.59
CA ARG A 122 -2.21 -3.34 -7.20
C ARG A 122 -2.54 -4.37 -6.13
N ILE A 123 -3.73 -4.92 -6.18
CA ILE A 123 -4.13 -6.04 -5.33
C ILE A 123 -3.58 -7.30 -6.00
N VAL A 124 -2.44 -7.79 -5.51
CA VAL A 124 -1.68 -8.91 -6.12
C VAL A 124 -1.99 -10.26 -5.47
N TYR A 125 -2.61 -10.22 -4.30
CA TYR A 125 -3.16 -11.36 -3.58
C TYR A 125 -4.36 -10.91 -2.76
N LEU A 126 -5.37 -11.75 -2.70
CA LEU A 126 -6.55 -11.61 -1.85
C LEU A 126 -7.08 -13.01 -1.58
N ASP A 127 -7.26 -13.37 -0.32
CA ASP A 127 -7.86 -14.65 0.03
C ASP A 127 -9.39 -14.64 -0.22
N ASP A 128 -9.98 -15.82 -0.43
CA ASP A 128 -11.40 -15.98 -0.77
C ASP A 128 -12.35 -15.39 0.27
N ASN A 129 -11.92 -15.31 1.52
CA ASN A 129 -12.70 -14.77 2.62
C ASN A 129 -12.49 -13.26 2.84
N TYR A 130 -11.59 -12.62 2.08
CA TYR A 130 -11.24 -11.19 2.23
C TYR A 130 -10.69 -10.88 3.63
N GLN A 131 -9.89 -11.79 4.21
CA GLN A 131 -9.26 -11.62 5.51
C GLN A 131 -7.80 -11.19 5.39
N GLN A 132 -7.13 -11.56 4.29
CA GLN A 132 -5.72 -11.26 4.04
C GLN A 132 -5.52 -10.80 2.61
N THR A 133 -4.67 -9.80 2.41
CA THR A 133 -4.34 -9.27 1.09
C THR A 133 -2.88 -8.83 1.00
N ILE A 134 -2.34 -8.80 -0.20
CA ILE A 134 -1.06 -8.18 -0.51
C ILE A 134 -1.32 -7.09 -1.54
N ILE A 135 -0.86 -5.90 -1.22
CA ILE A 135 -0.82 -4.78 -2.14
C ILE A 135 0.60 -4.61 -2.65
N GLY A 136 0.74 -4.57 -3.95
CA GLY A 136 2.02 -4.37 -4.60
C GLY A 136 2.00 -3.19 -5.57
N ARG A 137 3.15 -3.00 -6.22
CA ARG A 137 3.35 -2.00 -7.29
C ARG A 137 4.12 -2.63 -8.44
N ASN A 138 3.91 -2.12 -9.63
CA ASN A 138 4.60 -2.62 -10.82
C ASN A 138 6.13 -2.55 -10.69
N ASN A 139 6.64 -1.50 -10.04
CA ASN A 139 8.07 -1.26 -9.82
C ASN A 139 8.68 -2.15 -8.71
N ARG A 140 7.87 -2.87 -7.95
CA ARG A 140 8.32 -3.72 -6.83
C ARG A 140 9.14 -2.97 -5.76
N ASP A 141 8.93 -1.68 -5.65
CA ASP A 141 9.62 -0.79 -4.70
C ASP A 141 8.96 -0.80 -3.32
N TYR A 142 7.64 -0.95 -3.26
CA TYR A 142 6.84 -1.00 -2.03
C TYR A 142 5.83 -2.13 -2.09
N VAL A 143 5.55 -2.71 -0.92
CA VAL A 143 4.58 -3.79 -0.75
C VAL A 143 3.96 -3.70 0.64
N TRP A 144 2.69 -4.08 0.76
CA TRP A 144 1.97 -4.15 2.04
C TRP A 144 1.28 -5.50 2.16
N ILE A 145 1.57 -6.22 3.25
CA ILE A 145 0.77 -7.35 3.72
C ILE A 145 -0.26 -6.77 4.66
N MET A 146 -1.54 -6.98 4.40
CA MET A 146 -2.62 -6.46 5.23
C MET A 146 -3.60 -7.57 5.61
N ALA A 147 -4.25 -7.40 6.76
CA ALA A 147 -5.27 -8.33 7.25
C ALA A 147 -6.41 -7.57 7.95
N ARG A 148 -7.55 -8.28 8.11
CA ARG A 148 -8.69 -7.77 8.89
C ARG A 148 -8.47 -7.80 10.41
N SER A 149 -7.40 -8.43 10.85
CA SER A 149 -6.95 -8.45 12.24
C SER A 149 -5.56 -7.83 12.36
N SER A 150 -5.26 -7.21 13.50
CA SER A 150 -3.93 -6.65 13.82
C SER A 150 -2.84 -7.71 13.93
N THR A 151 -3.22 -8.99 14.00
CA THR A 151 -2.31 -10.15 14.06
C THR A 151 -2.82 -11.27 13.16
N ILE A 152 -1.89 -12.04 12.60
CA ILE A 152 -2.16 -13.26 11.83
C ILE A 152 -1.32 -14.42 12.35
N PRO A 153 -1.72 -15.69 12.12
CA PRO A 153 -0.88 -16.85 12.42
C PRO A 153 0.48 -16.76 11.72
N GLU A 154 1.54 -17.22 12.39
CA GLU A 154 2.89 -17.18 11.81
C GLU A 154 3.01 -17.99 10.53
N ALA A 155 2.27 -19.10 10.41
CA ALA A 155 2.23 -19.90 9.19
C ALA A 155 1.68 -19.10 7.99
N ASP A 156 0.64 -18.27 8.21
CA ASP A 156 0.06 -17.41 7.18
C ASP A 156 1.05 -16.32 6.78
N TYR A 157 1.72 -15.72 7.78
CA TYR A 157 2.75 -14.72 7.52
C TYR A 157 3.87 -15.25 6.63
N ILE A 158 4.38 -16.47 6.93
CA ILE A 158 5.41 -17.13 6.12
C ILE A 158 4.91 -17.40 4.69
N ALA A 159 3.65 -17.85 4.54
CA ALA A 159 3.06 -18.09 3.22
C ALA A 159 2.93 -16.78 2.40
N LEU A 160 2.54 -15.67 3.05
CA LEU A 160 2.45 -14.37 2.40
C LEU A 160 3.83 -13.82 2.00
N LEU A 161 4.88 -14.03 2.84
CA LEU A 161 6.26 -13.69 2.47
C LEU A 161 6.75 -14.50 1.27
N ALA A 162 6.46 -15.82 1.23
CA ALA A 162 6.79 -16.65 0.07
C ALA A 162 6.09 -16.15 -1.21
N LYS A 163 4.84 -15.68 -1.09
CA LYS A 163 4.10 -15.06 -2.21
C LYS A 163 4.78 -13.77 -2.68
N ILE A 164 5.17 -12.88 -1.77
CA ILE A 164 5.91 -11.64 -2.10
C ILE A 164 7.22 -11.95 -2.81
N ASN A 165 7.98 -12.95 -2.31
CA ASN A 165 9.23 -13.40 -2.95
C ASN A 165 8.97 -13.87 -4.39
N SER A 166 7.92 -14.68 -4.60
CA SER A 166 7.55 -15.18 -5.94
C SER A 166 7.15 -14.06 -6.92
N LEU A 167 6.72 -12.91 -6.41
CA LEU A 167 6.39 -11.71 -7.18
C LEU A 167 7.62 -10.85 -7.50
N GLY A 168 8.80 -11.23 -6.99
CA GLY A 168 10.07 -10.55 -7.27
C GLY A 168 10.42 -9.41 -6.31
N TYR A 169 9.82 -9.36 -5.14
CA TYR A 169 10.22 -8.43 -4.08
C TYR A 169 11.41 -8.96 -3.27
N ASP A 170 12.22 -8.04 -2.78
CA ASP A 170 13.25 -8.33 -1.78
C ASP A 170 12.60 -8.52 -0.41
N ILE A 171 12.52 -9.76 0.05
CA ILE A 171 11.90 -10.08 1.34
C ILE A 171 12.73 -9.62 2.54
N ASP A 172 14.03 -9.40 2.38
CA ASP A 172 14.88 -8.89 3.47
C ASP A 172 14.60 -7.42 3.77
N ALA A 173 13.98 -6.70 2.83
CA ALA A 173 13.50 -5.33 3.02
C ALA A 173 12.14 -5.25 3.73
N VAL A 174 11.41 -6.37 3.88
CA VAL A 174 10.08 -6.41 4.50
C VAL A 174 10.20 -6.28 6.02
N GLN A 175 9.47 -5.35 6.60
CA GLN A 175 9.44 -5.07 8.04
C GLN A 175 8.06 -5.39 8.60
N LYS A 176 8.01 -6.16 9.71
CA LYS A 176 6.76 -6.39 10.47
C LYS A 176 6.32 -5.08 11.12
N SER A 177 5.04 -4.79 11.04
CA SER A 177 4.42 -3.69 11.79
C SER A 177 4.19 -4.09 13.25
N ILE A 178 4.23 -3.10 14.13
CA ILE A 178 3.97 -3.29 15.56
C ILE A 178 2.57 -2.74 15.85
N HIS A 179 1.70 -3.62 16.37
CA HIS A 179 0.35 -3.26 16.81
C HIS A 179 0.24 -3.43 18.32
N SER A 180 -0.56 -2.55 18.96
CA SER A 180 -1.03 -2.77 20.34
C SER A 180 -2.01 -3.94 20.36
N ASN A 181 -1.90 -4.77 21.41
CA ASN A 181 -2.85 -5.86 21.69
C ASN A 181 -4.22 -5.30 22.08
#